data_40bce634a0a23c65242edf091d0c6afb
#
_entry.id   40bce634a0a23c65242edf091d0c6afb
#
_cell.length_a   1.000
_cell.length_b   1.000
_cell.length_c   1.000
_cell.angle_alpha   90.00
_cell.angle_beta   90.00
_cell.angle_gamma   90.00
#
_symmetry.space_group_name_H-M   'P 1'
#
loop_
_entity.id
_entity.type
_entity.pdbx_description
1 polymer ?
#
loop_
_entity_poly.entity_id
_entity_poly.type
_entity_poly.pdbx_seq_one_letter_code
_entity_poly.pdbx_strand_id
1 'polypeptide(L)'
;MNNIDTSLIGTYIKNVRLSKGWSQAKLEYISGISASSISNIEHGNKGIFYNMSIPAIVKIAHALEISFYDILNDSGFLSCIGDQQFCKDKSQIYIKNEELINLFNRLSLSDQQFIIKEIRQHVEETEKLKQKNMLKKL
;
A
#
# COMPACT_ATOMS: atom_id res chain seq x y z
N MET A 1 -16.51 12.55 -15.79
CA MET A 1 -15.22 12.47 -15.09
C MET A 1 -15.49 12.24 -13.63
N ASN A 2 -15.17 11.07 -13.13
CA ASN A 2 -15.26 10.82 -11.69
C ASN A 2 -14.28 11.73 -10.96
N ASN A 3 -14.81 12.60 -10.13
CA ASN A 3 -14.02 13.52 -9.32
C ASN A 3 -13.28 12.67 -8.28
N ILE A 4 -11.99 12.42 -8.48
CA ILE A 4 -11.15 11.70 -7.52
C ILE A 4 -11.07 12.54 -6.26
N ASP A 5 -11.61 12.05 -5.16
CA ASP A 5 -11.61 12.76 -3.88
C ASP A 5 -10.25 12.57 -3.17
N THR A 6 -9.38 13.52 -3.40
CA THR A 6 -8.04 13.56 -2.81
C THR A 6 -8.03 14.08 -1.37
N SER A 7 -9.17 14.59 -0.88
CA SER A 7 -9.28 15.07 0.50
C SER A 7 -9.15 13.95 1.52
N LEU A 8 -9.43 12.71 1.12
CA LEU A 8 -9.28 11.51 1.96
C LEU A 8 -7.83 11.32 2.44
N ILE A 9 -6.86 11.50 1.54
CA ILE A 9 -5.44 11.38 1.88
C ILE A 9 -5.03 12.45 2.90
N GLY A 10 -5.44 13.70 2.69
CA GLY A 10 -5.14 14.79 3.59
C GLY A 10 -5.74 14.58 4.99
N THR A 11 -6.98 14.13 5.04
CA THR A 11 -7.68 13.79 6.29
C THR A 11 -6.97 12.66 7.03
N TYR A 12 -6.55 11.62 6.32
CA TYR A 12 -5.81 10.50 6.91
C TYR A 12 -4.46 10.96 7.50
N ILE A 13 -3.66 11.71 6.73
CA ILE A 13 -2.40 12.29 7.20
C ILE A 13 -2.60 13.14 8.45
N LYS A 14 -3.62 14.00 8.47
CA LYS A 14 -3.97 14.81 9.63
C LYS A 14 -4.30 13.96 10.86
N ASN A 15 -5.10 12.92 10.69
CA ASN A 15 -5.48 12.03 11.78
C ASN A 15 -4.28 11.28 12.36
N VAL A 16 -3.39 10.75 11.51
CA VAL A 16 -2.15 10.09 11.97
C VAL A 16 -1.24 11.09 12.69
N ARG A 17 -1.07 12.29 12.17
CA ARG A 17 -0.28 13.34 12.84
C ARG A 17 -0.84 13.68 14.23
N LEU A 18 -2.15 13.90 14.33
CA LEU A 18 -2.82 14.21 15.57
C LEU A 18 -2.76 13.06 16.57
N SER A 19 -2.86 11.81 16.13
CA SER A 19 -2.71 10.63 16.99
C SER A 19 -1.33 10.53 17.65
N LYS A 20 -0.30 11.08 16.95
CA LYS A 20 1.06 11.22 17.53
C LYS A 20 1.22 12.47 18.42
N GLY A 21 0.20 13.29 18.57
CA GLY A 21 0.25 14.56 19.32
C GLY A 21 1.11 15.62 18.63
N TRP A 22 1.31 15.55 17.31
CA TRP A 22 2.21 16.46 16.59
C TRP A 22 1.47 17.67 16.01
N SER A 23 2.12 18.83 16.10
CA SER A 23 1.75 20.02 15.34
C SER A 23 2.17 19.91 13.87
N GLN A 24 1.61 20.75 12.99
CA GLN A 24 2.08 20.87 11.61
C GLN A 24 3.55 21.30 11.54
N ALA A 25 3.98 22.18 12.45
CA ALA A 25 5.39 22.61 12.56
C ALA A 25 6.32 21.42 12.94
N LYS A 26 5.86 20.49 13.78
CA LYS A 26 6.62 19.29 14.10
C LYS A 26 6.77 18.38 12.88
N LEU A 27 5.69 18.21 12.12
CA LEU A 27 5.72 17.41 10.89
C LEU A 27 6.60 18.08 9.83
N GLU A 28 6.56 19.42 9.70
CA GLU A 28 7.49 20.18 8.83
C GLU A 28 8.94 19.92 9.18
N TYR A 29 9.28 20.01 10.45
CA TYR A 29 10.66 19.80 10.92
C TYR A 29 11.19 18.39 10.56
N ILE A 30 10.35 17.37 10.69
CA ILE A 30 10.77 15.98 10.45
C ILE A 30 10.74 15.64 8.95
N SER A 31 9.69 16.06 8.23
CA SER A 31 9.51 15.71 6.81
C SER A 31 10.27 16.60 5.84
N GLY A 32 10.63 17.82 6.26
CA GLY A 32 11.17 18.85 5.37
C GLY A 32 10.14 19.45 4.39
N ILE A 33 8.84 19.18 4.60
CA ILE A 33 7.74 19.76 3.83
C ILE A 33 7.19 20.94 4.61
N SER A 34 7.05 22.10 3.97
CA SER A 34 6.61 23.31 4.65
C SER A 34 5.24 23.16 5.32
N ALA A 35 5.06 23.81 6.48
CA ALA A 35 3.79 23.77 7.22
C ALA A 35 2.61 24.27 6.37
N SER A 36 2.83 25.23 5.48
CA SER A 36 1.82 25.70 4.53
C SER A 36 1.40 24.61 3.54
N SER A 37 2.36 23.84 3.03
CA SER A 37 2.08 22.69 2.15
C SER A 37 1.35 21.58 2.91
N ILE A 38 1.77 21.27 4.13
CA ILE A 38 1.11 20.29 5.01
C ILE A 38 -0.33 20.72 5.28
N SER A 39 -0.55 21.99 5.64
CA SER A 39 -1.88 22.55 5.88
C SER A 39 -2.77 22.41 4.65
N ASN A 40 -2.25 22.73 3.48
CA ASN A 40 -2.99 22.61 2.22
C ASN A 40 -3.37 21.14 1.92
N ILE A 41 -2.47 20.21 2.17
CA ILE A 41 -2.71 18.78 2.02
C ILE A 41 -3.83 18.32 2.96
N GLU A 42 -3.73 18.69 4.23
CA GLU A 42 -4.68 18.29 5.27
C GLU A 42 -6.08 18.90 5.09
N HIS A 43 -6.19 20.07 4.46
CA HIS A 43 -7.48 20.70 4.18
C HIS A 43 -8.11 20.25 2.85
N GLY A 44 -7.41 19.45 2.06
CA GLY A 44 -7.95 18.90 0.82
C GLY A 44 -8.33 19.96 -0.21
N ASN A 45 -7.63 21.09 -0.25
CA ASN A 45 -7.94 22.17 -1.19
C ASN A 45 -7.90 21.63 -2.64
N LYS A 46 -9.07 21.63 -3.28
CA LYS A 46 -9.27 21.20 -4.67
C LYS A 46 -8.29 21.96 -5.58
N GLY A 47 -7.34 21.30 -6.16
CA GLY A 47 -6.33 21.89 -7.04
C GLY A 47 -4.89 21.70 -6.58
N ILE A 48 -4.65 21.40 -5.31
CA ILE A 48 -3.29 21.25 -4.78
C ILE A 48 -2.72 19.87 -5.07
N PHE A 49 -3.59 18.89 -5.33
CA PHE A 49 -3.15 17.55 -5.71
C PHE A 49 -2.38 17.51 -7.03
N TYR A 50 -2.66 18.44 -7.94
CA TYR A 50 -1.85 18.63 -9.15
C TYR A 50 -0.44 19.15 -8.85
N ASN A 51 -0.23 19.75 -7.69
CA ASN A 51 1.06 20.30 -7.24
C ASN A 51 1.73 19.46 -6.14
N MET A 52 1.04 18.44 -5.59
CA MET A 52 1.62 17.56 -4.59
C MET A 52 2.37 16.43 -5.29
N SER A 53 3.68 16.56 -5.34
CA SER A 53 4.52 15.51 -5.92
C SER A 53 4.47 14.24 -5.06
N ILE A 54 4.48 13.08 -5.70
CA ILE A 54 4.64 11.78 -5.01
C ILE A 54 5.79 11.81 -4.00
N PRO A 55 6.97 12.41 -4.31
CA PRO A 55 8.04 12.55 -3.33
C PRO A 55 7.65 13.28 -2.05
N ALA A 56 6.75 14.26 -2.10
CA ALA A 56 6.30 14.97 -0.90
C ALA A 56 5.47 14.05 0.01
N ILE A 57 4.54 13.26 -0.56
CA ILE A 57 3.75 12.30 0.20
C ILE A 57 4.66 11.21 0.80
N VAL A 58 5.64 10.73 0.06
CA VAL A 58 6.62 9.74 0.54
C VAL A 58 7.41 10.29 1.73
N LYS A 59 7.86 11.56 1.68
CA LYS A 59 8.54 12.22 2.81
C LYS A 59 7.65 12.33 4.04
N ILE A 60 6.37 12.69 3.86
CA ILE A 60 5.39 12.77 4.94
C ILE A 60 5.14 11.38 5.54
N ALA A 61 4.95 10.36 4.69
CA ALA A 61 4.78 8.97 5.12
C ALA A 61 5.96 8.52 5.99
N HIS A 62 7.17 8.76 5.51
CA HIS A 62 8.39 8.41 6.22
C HIS A 62 8.50 9.15 7.57
N ALA A 63 8.17 10.44 7.60
CA ALA A 63 8.15 11.23 8.83
C ALA A 63 7.13 10.71 9.85
N LEU A 64 5.97 10.24 9.38
CA LEU A 64 4.92 9.67 10.21
C LEU A 64 5.15 8.19 10.57
N GLU A 65 6.21 7.56 10.04
CA GLU A 65 6.54 6.14 10.23
C GLU A 65 5.44 5.19 9.72
N ILE A 66 4.82 5.56 8.62
CA ILE A 66 3.83 4.76 7.91
C ILE A 66 4.28 4.54 6.47
N SER A 67 3.79 3.49 5.83
CA SER A 67 4.11 3.28 4.42
C SER A 67 3.27 4.20 3.51
N PHE A 68 3.80 4.50 2.34
CA PHE A 68 3.02 5.21 1.30
C PHE A 68 1.77 4.41 0.91
N TYR A 69 1.87 3.08 0.91
CA TYR A 69 0.74 2.20 0.65
C TYR A 69 -0.36 2.35 1.71
N ASP A 70 0.00 2.43 2.99
CA ASP A 70 -0.96 2.61 4.09
C ASP A 70 -1.73 3.93 3.92
N ILE A 71 -1.05 5.01 3.51
CA ILE A 71 -1.72 6.28 3.21
C ILE A 71 -2.79 6.09 2.13
N LEU A 72 -2.47 5.39 1.05
CA LEU A 72 -3.41 5.19 -0.06
C LEU A 72 -4.55 4.23 0.29
N ASN A 73 -4.23 3.17 1.02
CA ASN A 73 -5.19 2.12 1.38
C ASN A 73 -6.11 2.56 2.50
N ASP A 74 -5.55 2.98 3.63
CA ASP A 74 -6.30 3.27 4.84
C ASP A 74 -7.06 4.59 4.78
N SER A 75 -6.64 5.52 3.91
CA SER A 75 -7.42 6.71 3.59
C SER A 75 -8.71 6.41 2.81
N GLY A 76 -8.84 5.21 2.25
CA GLY A 76 -9.92 4.87 1.33
C GLY A 76 -9.73 5.39 -0.10
N PHE A 77 -8.59 6.03 -0.39
CA PHE A 77 -8.32 6.61 -1.71
C PHE A 77 -8.30 5.56 -2.81
N LEU A 78 -7.71 4.40 -2.57
CA LEU A 78 -7.70 3.30 -3.55
C LEU A 78 -9.11 2.79 -3.88
N SER A 79 -10.02 2.85 -2.92
CA SER A 79 -11.43 2.48 -3.14
C SER A 79 -12.16 3.47 -4.04
N CYS A 80 -11.72 4.73 -4.08
CA CYS A 80 -12.31 5.79 -4.90
C CYS A 80 -11.78 5.84 -6.33
N ILE A 81 -10.53 5.38 -6.55
CA ILE A 81 -9.89 5.44 -7.89
C ILE A 81 -10.21 4.20 -8.70
N GLY A 82 -10.49 3.09 -8.04
CA GLY A 82 -10.66 1.82 -8.74
C GLY A 82 -11.97 1.75 -9.48
N ASP A 83 -11.93 1.54 -10.81
CA ASP A 83 -12.92 0.66 -11.39
C ASP A 83 -12.99 -0.55 -10.45
N GLN A 84 -14.18 -0.81 -9.89
CA GLN A 84 -14.39 -1.83 -8.86
C GLN A 84 -13.81 -3.22 -9.22
N GLN A 85 -13.45 -3.42 -10.48
CA GLN A 85 -12.87 -4.64 -11.02
C GLN A 85 -11.39 -4.80 -10.69
N PHE A 86 -10.61 -3.71 -10.72
CA PHE A 86 -9.18 -3.75 -10.41
C PHE A 86 -8.90 -3.90 -8.90
N CYS A 87 -9.76 -3.30 -8.06
CA CYS A 87 -9.68 -3.45 -6.61
C CYS A 87 -10.27 -4.79 -6.13
N LYS A 88 -11.31 -5.30 -6.80
CA LYS A 88 -11.88 -6.62 -6.47
C LYS A 88 -10.88 -7.74 -6.65
N ASP A 89 -10.07 -7.71 -7.71
CA ASP A 89 -9.07 -8.75 -7.93
C ASP A 89 -7.92 -8.68 -6.93
N LYS A 90 -7.45 -7.48 -6.57
CA LYS A 90 -6.38 -7.32 -5.57
C LYS A 90 -6.88 -7.56 -4.15
N SER A 91 -8.08 -7.12 -3.79
CA SER A 91 -8.66 -7.40 -2.48
C SER A 91 -8.99 -8.88 -2.29
N GLN A 92 -9.43 -9.58 -3.35
CA GLN A 92 -9.63 -11.02 -3.30
C GLN A 92 -8.31 -11.79 -3.14
N ILE A 93 -7.23 -11.36 -3.78
CA ILE A 93 -5.91 -11.96 -3.61
C ILE A 93 -5.38 -11.69 -2.19
N TYR A 94 -5.61 -10.49 -1.64
CA TYR A 94 -5.17 -10.12 -0.29
C TYR A 94 -5.95 -10.90 0.79
N ILE A 95 -7.27 -10.99 0.66
CA ILE A 95 -8.12 -11.77 1.58
C ILE A 95 -7.76 -13.27 1.49
N LYS A 96 -7.52 -13.81 0.29
CA LYS A 96 -7.06 -15.19 0.12
C LYS A 96 -5.68 -15.43 0.74
N ASN A 97 -4.78 -14.45 0.67
CA ASN A 97 -3.46 -14.55 1.29
C ASN A 97 -3.53 -14.53 2.81
N GLU A 98 -4.35 -13.69 3.41
CA GLU A 98 -4.57 -13.68 4.87
C GLU A 98 -5.22 -14.98 5.35
N GLU A 99 -6.24 -15.47 4.65
CA GLU A 99 -6.88 -16.74 4.96
C GLU A 99 -5.88 -17.89 4.85
N LEU A 100 -5.08 -17.92 3.78
CA LEU A 100 -4.03 -18.93 3.58
C LEU A 100 -3.00 -18.89 4.71
N ILE A 101 -2.54 -17.72 5.11
CA ILE A 101 -1.59 -17.53 6.21
C ILE A 101 -2.20 -18.01 7.53
N ASN A 102 -3.46 -17.66 7.80
CA ASN A 102 -4.16 -18.10 9.00
C ASN A 102 -4.33 -19.62 9.05
N LEU A 103 -4.70 -20.24 7.94
CA LEU A 103 -4.83 -21.69 7.84
C LEU A 103 -3.46 -22.37 8.02
N PHE A 104 -2.42 -21.84 7.37
CA PHE A 104 -1.06 -22.34 7.49
C PHE A 104 -0.54 -22.29 8.93
N ASN A 105 -0.79 -21.20 9.65
CA ASN A 105 -0.36 -21.02 11.03
C ASN A 105 -1.08 -21.96 12.02
N ARG A 106 -2.22 -22.52 11.64
CA ARG A 106 -2.97 -23.51 12.44
C ARG A 106 -2.48 -24.95 12.26
N LEU A 107 -1.61 -25.18 11.28
CA LEU A 107 -1.02 -26.51 11.04
C LEU A 107 0.09 -26.80 12.06
N SER A 108 0.36 -28.10 12.25
CA SER A 108 1.53 -28.51 13.01
C SER A 108 2.83 -28.08 12.33
N LEU A 109 3.91 -27.96 13.08
CA LEU A 109 5.22 -27.56 12.54
C LEU A 109 5.70 -28.53 11.44
N SER A 110 5.45 -29.80 11.60
CA SER A 110 5.80 -30.84 10.61
C SER A 110 5.02 -30.68 9.31
N ASP A 111 3.71 -30.35 9.41
CA ASP A 111 2.86 -30.14 8.23
C ASP A 111 3.24 -28.84 7.51
N GLN A 112 3.58 -27.80 8.26
CA GLN A 112 4.08 -26.55 7.68
C GLN A 112 5.36 -26.78 6.87
N GLN A 113 6.31 -27.54 7.43
CA GLN A 113 7.57 -27.89 6.75
C GLN A 113 7.32 -28.74 5.50
N PHE A 114 6.41 -29.68 5.57
CA PHE A 114 6.01 -30.51 4.44
C PHE A 114 5.43 -29.65 3.30
N ILE A 115 4.48 -28.79 3.60
CA ILE A 115 3.83 -27.91 2.61
C ILE A 115 4.86 -26.95 1.97
N ILE A 116 5.75 -26.37 2.76
CA ILE A 116 6.80 -25.49 2.22
C ILE A 116 7.69 -26.26 1.25
N LYS A 117 8.05 -27.48 1.57
CA LYS A 117 8.88 -28.33 0.70
C LYS A 117 8.17 -28.61 -0.63
N GLU A 118 6.91 -29.00 -0.59
CA GLU A 118 6.11 -29.30 -1.77
C GLU A 118 5.94 -28.05 -2.66
N ILE A 119 5.64 -26.91 -2.07
CA ILE A 119 5.52 -25.65 -2.82
C ILE A 119 6.84 -25.28 -3.51
N ARG A 120 7.97 -25.37 -2.80
CA ARG A 120 9.29 -25.08 -3.40
C ARG A 120 9.59 -25.99 -4.57
N GLN A 121 9.36 -27.28 -4.43
CA GLN A 121 9.59 -28.24 -5.51
C GLN A 121 8.73 -27.88 -6.73
N HIS A 122 7.46 -27.60 -6.53
CA HIS A 122 6.53 -27.26 -7.61
C HIS A 122 6.91 -25.96 -8.32
N VAL A 123 7.36 -24.94 -7.58
CA VAL A 123 7.85 -23.66 -8.15
C VAL A 123 9.08 -23.93 -9.01
N GLU A 124 10.07 -24.69 -8.53
CA GLU A 124 11.27 -25.01 -9.29
C GLU A 124 10.97 -25.76 -10.58
N GLU A 125 10.06 -26.72 -10.54
CA GLU A 125 9.62 -27.49 -11.72
C GLU A 125 8.94 -26.57 -12.74
N THR A 126 8.09 -25.67 -12.27
CA THR A 126 7.39 -24.70 -13.12
C THR A 126 8.35 -23.71 -13.78
N GLU A 127 9.35 -23.25 -13.06
CA GLU A 127 10.39 -22.34 -13.59
C GLU A 127 11.25 -23.05 -14.65
N LYS A 128 11.65 -24.28 -14.41
CA LYS A 128 12.38 -25.10 -15.38
C LYS A 128 11.58 -25.31 -16.67
N LEU A 129 10.27 -25.55 -16.55
CA LEU A 129 9.38 -25.68 -17.70
C LEU A 129 9.25 -24.39 -18.49
N LYS A 130 9.15 -23.23 -17.81
CA LYS A 130 9.12 -21.92 -18.46
C LYS A 130 10.40 -21.65 -19.24
N GLN A 131 11.56 -21.91 -18.63
CA GLN A 131 12.86 -21.76 -19.29
C GLN A 131 12.99 -22.67 -20.51
N LYS A 132 12.58 -23.92 -20.41
CA LYS A 132 12.61 -24.89 -21.52
C LYS A 132 11.70 -24.46 -22.68
N ASN A 133 10.55 -23.88 -22.37
CA ASN A 133 9.61 -23.37 -23.38
C ASN A 133 10.10 -22.08 -24.05
N MET A 134 10.83 -21.23 -23.33
CA MET A 134 11.46 -20.04 -23.91
C MET A 134 12.60 -20.43 -24.88
N LEU A 135 13.41 -21.42 -24.54
CA LEU A 135 14.50 -21.92 -25.41
C LEU A 135 13.99 -22.60 -26.68
N LYS A 136 12.79 -23.15 -26.69
CA LYS A 136 12.18 -23.76 -27.89
C LYS A 136 11.58 -22.73 -28.85
N LYS A 137 11.44 -21.48 -28.45
CA LYS A 137 10.90 -20.39 -29.29
C LYS A 137 12.00 -19.53 -29.94
N LEU A 138 13.25 -19.81 -29.66
CA LEU A 138 14.43 -19.26 -30.31
C LEU A 138 14.92 -20.21 -31.41
#